data_aa6c1fe5582ad2eae120b53d80322c1e
#
_entry.id   aa6c1fe5582ad2eae120b53d80322c1e
#
_cell.length_a   1.000
_cell.length_b   1.000
_cell.length_c   1.000
_cell.angle_alpha   90.00
_cell.angle_beta   90.00
_cell.angle_gamma   90.00
#
_symmetry.space_group_name_H-M   'P 1'
#
loop_
_entity.id
_entity.type
_entity.pdbx_description
1 polymer ?
#
loop_
_entity_poly.entity_id
_entity_poly.type
_entity_poly.pdbx_seq_one_letter_code
_entity_poly.pdbx_strand_id
1 'polypeptide(L)'
;SGRVNPDEAENKRRAYAADITYGTNNEFGFDYLRDNMAPNIESCVQRPVNYAIIDEVDSILIDEARTPLIISGAAKNTAAVYQQADMFAKSLHEQDYEIDVKSKHVVLTEEGMTKAERFFGLDNLYDLKNVTLLHYITNALRANYIMTKDVDYVIHEGAIIIVDQFTGRL
;
A
#
# COMPACT_ATOMS: atom_id res chain seq x y z
N SER A 1 -17.14 -4.23 -3.38
CA SER A 1 -17.35 -2.80 -3.11
C SER A 1 -17.28 -2.60 -1.61
N GLY A 2 -16.23 -1.91 -1.12
CA GLY A 2 -16.01 -1.69 0.32
C GLY A 2 -16.92 -0.61 0.95
N ARG A 3 -18.17 -0.53 0.53
CA ARG A 3 -19.16 0.35 1.16
C ARG A 3 -19.71 -0.35 2.39
N VAL A 4 -19.47 0.25 3.55
CA VAL A 4 -20.12 -0.13 4.81
C VAL A 4 -21.63 0.05 4.63
N ASN A 5 -22.41 -0.92 5.13
CA ASN A 5 -23.86 -0.78 5.16
C ASN A 5 -24.23 0.50 5.96
N PRO A 6 -25.14 1.36 5.47
CA PRO A 6 -25.55 2.56 6.20
C PRO A 6 -25.98 2.30 7.64
N ASP A 7 -26.68 1.21 7.90
CA ASP A 7 -27.10 0.80 9.25
C ASP A 7 -25.90 0.43 10.14
N GLU A 8 -24.87 -0.17 9.57
CA GLU A 8 -23.64 -0.51 10.29
C GLU A 8 -22.83 0.75 10.63
N ALA A 9 -22.71 1.71 9.70
CA ALA A 9 -22.04 2.98 9.94
C ALA A 9 -22.73 3.78 11.05
N GLU A 10 -24.06 3.82 11.06
CA GLU A 10 -24.82 4.50 12.11
C GLU A 10 -24.64 3.83 13.47
N ASN A 11 -24.66 2.51 13.53
CA ASN A 11 -24.41 1.77 14.76
C ASN A 11 -22.99 2.03 15.30
N LYS A 12 -22.00 2.12 14.41
CA LYS A 12 -20.62 2.47 14.81
C LYS A 12 -20.51 3.89 15.33
N ARG A 13 -21.15 4.89 14.68
CA ARG A 13 -21.18 6.26 15.18
C ARG A 13 -21.78 6.34 16.58
N ARG A 14 -22.87 5.63 16.82
CA ARG A 14 -23.50 5.57 18.14
C ARG A 14 -22.59 4.92 19.18
N ALA A 15 -21.87 3.85 18.82
CA ALA A 15 -20.91 3.20 19.70
C ALA A 15 -19.73 4.13 20.04
N TYR A 16 -19.17 4.85 19.06
CA TYR A 16 -18.10 5.81 19.29
C TYR A 16 -18.57 7.09 20.00
N ALA A 17 -19.86 7.44 19.95
CA ALA A 17 -20.42 8.56 20.69
C ALA A 17 -20.66 8.26 22.17
N ALA A 18 -20.57 7.00 22.60
CA ALA A 18 -20.71 6.60 23.99
C ALA A 18 -19.51 7.10 24.84
N ASP A 19 -19.70 7.26 26.14
CA ASP A 19 -18.64 7.67 27.07
C ASP A 19 -17.47 6.68 27.09
N ILE A 20 -17.77 5.39 26.96
CA ILE A 20 -16.80 4.30 26.87
C ILE A 20 -17.10 3.48 25.62
N THR A 21 -16.10 3.30 24.75
CA THR A 21 -16.16 2.43 23.59
C THR A 21 -15.15 1.28 23.80
N TYR A 22 -15.63 0.06 23.67
CA TYR A 22 -14.81 -1.16 23.83
C TYR A 22 -14.76 -1.91 22.49
N GLY A 23 -13.59 -2.44 22.15
CA GLY A 23 -13.40 -3.21 20.91
C GLY A 23 -11.97 -3.73 20.79
N THR A 24 -11.70 -4.46 19.72
CA THR A 24 -10.35 -4.94 19.42
C THR A 24 -9.52 -3.83 18.74
N ASN A 25 -8.19 -3.92 18.89
CA ASN A 25 -7.26 -3.03 18.20
C ASN A 25 -7.49 -3.00 16.68
N ASN A 26 -7.79 -4.15 16.09
CA ASN A 26 -8.05 -4.28 14.65
C ASN A 26 -9.32 -3.53 14.22
N GLU A 27 -10.41 -3.63 14.99
CA GLU A 27 -11.65 -2.91 14.70
C GLU A 27 -11.42 -1.39 14.72
N PHE A 28 -10.78 -0.87 15.77
CA PHE A 28 -10.42 0.55 15.84
C PHE A 28 -9.51 0.99 14.70
N GLY A 29 -8.48 0.17 14.39
CA GLY A 29 -7.54 0.45 13.32
C GLY A 29 -8.18 0.45 11.94
N PHE A 30 -9.05 -0.50 11.64
CA PHE A 30 -9.77 -0.52 10.36
C PHE A 30 -10.78 0.61 10.23
N ASP A 31 -11.47 0.98 11.31
CA ASP A 31 -12.38 2.12 11.28
C ASP A 31 -11.61 3.44 11.08
N TYR A 32 -10.44 3.59 11.71
CA TYR A 32 -9.53 4.71 11.46
C TYR A 32 -9.09 4.80 10.00
N LEU A 33 -8.70 3.69 9.39
CA LEU A 33 -8.33 3.67 7.97
C LEU A 33 -9.50 4.05 7.06
N ARG A 34 -10.72 3.55 7.36
CA ARG A 34 -11.93 3.91 6.59
C ARG A 34 -12.28 5.39 6.71
N ASP A 35 -12.16 5.96 7.91
CA ASP A 35 -12.41 7.38 8.15
C ASP A 35 -11.42 8.26 7.38
N ASN A 36 -10.14 7.85 7.29
CA ASN A 36 -9.14 8.57 6.48
C ASN A 36 -9.37 8.46 4.96
N MET A 37 -10.20 7.52 4.51
CA MET A 37 -10.62 7.39 3.11
C MET A 37 -12.00 7.99 2.85
N ALA A 38 -12.67 8.52 3.88
CA ALA A 38 -14.00 9.09 3.76
C ALA A 38 -13.98 10.38 2.91
N PRO A 39 -14.98 10.58 2.03
CA PRO A 39 -15.02 11.76 1.16
C PRO A 39 -15.32 13.07 1.92
N ASN A 40 -15.92 12.97 3.09
CA ASN A 40 -16.25 14.09 3.97
C ASN A 40 -16.31 13.64 5.43
N ILE A 41 -16.27 14.60 6.34
CA ILE A 41 -16.27 14.36 7.80
C ILE A 41 -17.56 13.71 8.30
N GLU A 42 -18.69 13.96 7.63
CA GLU A 42 -19.99 13.39 7.99
C GLU A 42 -20.04 11.87 7.75
N SER A 43 -19.18 11.37 6.88
CA SER A 43 -19.03 9.94 6.59
C SER A 43 -18.14 9.21 7.60
N CYS A 44 -17.40 9.92 8.44
CA CYS A 44 -16.58 9.33 9.49
C CYS A 44 -17.43 8.77 10.62
N VAL A 45 -16.94 7.71 11.24
CA VAL A 45 -17.62 7.05 12.37
C VAL A 45 -16.96 7.34 13.70
N GLN A 46 -15.63 7.58 13.72
CA GLN A 46 -14.88 7.84 14.94
C GLN A 46 -14.96 9.31 15.34
N ARG A 47 -14.80 9.57 16.61
CA ARG A 47 -14.61 10.91 17.19
C ARG A 47 -13.17 11.08 17.68
N PRO A 48 -12.70 12.29 17.98
CA PRO A 48 -11.42 12.49 18.63
C PRO A 48 -11.30 11.68 19.92
N VAL A 49 -10.17 11.01 20.10
CA VAL A 49 -9.86 10.20 21.28
C VAL A 49 -9.21 11.08 22.34
N ASN A 50 -9.64 10.90 23.60
CA ASN A 50 -9.08 11.62 24.75
C ASN A 50 -8.22 10.70 25.63
N TYR A 51 -8.59 9.41 25.74
CA TYR A 51 -7.96 8.46 26.62
C TYR A 51 -8.13 7.04 26.07
N ALA A 52 -7.13 6.18 26.24
CA ALA A 52 -7.19 4.78 25.87
C ALA A 52 -6.64 3.89 26.98
N ILE A 53 -7.31 2.78 27.22
CA ILE A 53 -6.83 1.69 28.05
C ILE A 53 -6.55 0.52 27.13
N ILE A 54 -5.33 0.03 27.14
CA ILE A 54 -4.89 -1.07 26.29
C ILE A 54 -4.57 -2.27 27.16
N ASP A 55 -5.33 -3.34 26.97
CA ASP A 55 -5.05 -4.64 27.58
C ASP A 55 -4.14 -5.45 26.66
N GLU A 56 -3.39 -6.40 27.20
CA GLU A 56 -2.38 -7.18 26.45
C GLU A 56 -1.42 -6.30 25.64
N VAL A 57 -0.87 -5.30 26.28
CA VAL A 57 -0.06 -4.24 25.68
C VAL A 57 1.20 -4.75 24.98
N ASP A 58 1.80 -5.82 25.46
CA ASP A 58 2.94 -6.51 24.88
C ASP A 58 2.59 -7.11 23.50
N SER A 59 1.45 -7.75 23.39
CA SER A 59 0.96 -8.25 22.11
C SER A 59 0.64 -7.09 21.15
N ILE A 60 -0.14 -6.12 21.60
CA ILE A 60 -0.66 -5.06 20.71
C ILE A 60 0.42 -4.06 20.29
N LEU A 61 1.25 -3.60 21.22
CA LEU A 61 2.21 -2.52 20.95
C LEU A 61 3.61 -3.03 20.56
N ILE A 62 3.90 -4.31 20.71
CA ILE A 62 5.19 -4.90 20.39
C ILE A 62 5.05 -5.95 19.29
N ASP A 63 4.33 -7.04 19.53
CA ASP A 63 4.27 -8.17 18.60
C ASP A 63 3.51 -7.84 17.33
N GLU A 64 2.35 -7.20 17.42
CA GLU A 64 1.50 -6.83 16.29
C GLU A 64 1.81 -5.43 15.72
N ALA A 65 2.59 -4.61 16.43
CA ALA A 65 2.86 -3.22 16.02
C ALA A 65 3.52 -3.10 14.63
N ARG A 66 4.19 -4.14 14.18
CA ARG A 66 4.85 -4.19 12.85
C ARG A 66 3.97 -4.75 11.75
N THR A 67 2.82 -5.32 12.08
CA THR A 67 1.89 -5.90 11.11
C THR A 67 0.97 -4.80 10.59
N PRO A 68 1.09 -4.40 9.30
CA PRO A 68 0.25 -3.33 8.77
C PRO A 68 -1.20 -3.80 8.64
N LEU A 69 -2.14 -2.93 9.00
CA LEU A 69 -3.54 -3.09 8.62
C LEU A 69 -3.72 -2.60 7.20
N ILE A 70 -4.26 -3.44 6.32
CA ILE A 70 -4.42 -3.13 4.90
C ILE A 70 -5.89 -3.25 4.51
N ILE A 71 -6.45 -2.18 3.92
CA ILE A 71 -7.73 -2.24 3.21
C ILE A 71 -7.42 -2.37 1.72
N SER A 72 -7.82 -3.48 1.12
CA SER A 72 -7.70 -3.70 -0.31
C SER A 72 -9.07 -3.74 -0.98
N GLY A 73 -9.17 -3.15 -2.16
CA GLY A 73 -10.35 -3.23 -3.02
C GLY A 73 -10.02 -3.95 -4.32
N ALA A 74 -11.06 -4.34 -5.07
CA ALA A 74 -10.85 -4.83 -6.43
C ALA A 74 -10.14 -3.75 -7.24
N ALA A 75 -8.95 -4.06 -7.74
CA ALA A 75 -8.20 -3.15 -8.60
C ALA A 75 -9.05 -2.86 -9.87
N LYS A 76 -9.13 -1.59 -10.25
CA LYS A 76 -9.54 -1.23 -11.60
C LYS A 76 -8.57 -1.95 -12.54
N ASN A 77 -9.06 -2.40 -13.71
CA ASN A 77 -8.24 -3.12 -14.68
C ASN A 77 -7.08 -2.25 -15.17
N THR A 78 -5.97 -2.30 -14.46
CA THR A 78 -4.73 -1.55 -14.70
C THR A 78 -3.66 -2.46 -15.34
N ALA A 79 -4.03 -3.68 -15.74
CA ALA A 79 -3.10 -4.68 -16.27
C ALA A 79 -2.27 -4.13 -17.44
N ALA A 80 -2.86 -3.33 -18.33
CA ALA A 80 -2.16 -2.73 -19.45
C ALA A 80 -1.05 -1.75 -19.01
N VAL A 81 -1.30 -0.95 -17.96
CA VAL A 81 -0.30 0.00 -17.44
C VAL A 81 0.83 -0.73 -16.74
N TYR A 82 0.53 -1.78 -15.98
CA TYR A 82 1.56 -2.64 -15.38
C TYR A 82 2.43 -3.32 -16.45
N GLN A 83 1.82 -3.80 -17.54
CA GLN A 83 2.58 -4.39 -18.65
C GLN A 83 3.49 -3.36 -19.34
N GLN A 84 3.02 -2.14 -19.56
CA GLN A 84 3.84 -1.07 -20.11
C GLN A 84 5.01 -0.70 -19.19
N ALA A 85 4.75 -0.59 -17.88
CA ALA A 85 5.79 -0.31 -16.90
C ALA A 85 6.83 -1.46 -16.83
N ASP A 86 6.41 -2.72 -16.92
CA ASP A 86 7.30 -3.88 -16.97
C ASP A 86 8.15 -3.90 -18.26
N MET A 87 7.53 -3.62 -19.41
CA MET A 87 8.26 -3.50 -20.68
C MET A 87 9.31 -2.38 -20.60
N PHE A 88 8.95 -1.23 -20.03
CA PHE A 88 9.89 -0.15 -19.81
C PHE A 88 11.05 -0.57 -18.90
N ALA A 89 10.77 -1.16 -17.73
CA ALA A 89 11.78 -1.61 -16.80
C ALA A 89 12.75 -2.60 -17.47
N LYS A 90 12.25 -3.55 -18.24
CA LYS A 90 13.08 -4.53 -19.00
C LYS A 90 13.90 -3.90 -20.12
N SER A 91 13.57 -2.71 -20.59
CA SER A 91 14.33 -1.99 -21.63
C SER A 91 15.51 -1.20 -21.09
N LEU A 92 15.63 -1.06 -19.76
CA LEU A 92 16.68 -0.29 -19.11
C LEU A 92 18.02 -1.04 -19.07
N HIS A 93 19.10 -0.25 -19.06
CA HIS A 93 20.48 -0.73 -18.90
C HIS A 93 21.01 -0.28 -17.52
N GLU A 94 22.14 -0.84 -17.10
CA GLU A 94 22.73 -0.57 -15.77
C GLU A 94 22.96 0.91 -15.45
N GLN A 95 23.17 1.76 -16.46
CA GLN A 95 23.36 3.19 -16.31
C GLN A 95 22.05 3.97 -16.06
N ASP A 96 20.91 3.36 -16.30
CA ASP A 96 19.58 4.00 -16.23
C ASP A 96 18.97 3.96 -14.85
N TYR A 97 19.52 3.15 -13.93
CA TYR A 97 19.01 3.00 -12.57
C TYR A 97 20.13 2.73 -11.57
N GLU A 98 19.87 3.04 -10.31
CA GLU A 98 20.74 2.74 -9.18
C GLU A 98 20.01 1.85 -8.18
N ILE A 99 20.72 0.82 -7.69
CA ILE A 99 20.21 -0.13 -6.70
C ILE A 99 20.93 0.06 -5.38
N ASP A 100 20.18 0.37 -4.31
CA ASP A 100 20.66 0.20 -2.94
C ASP A 100 20.24 -1.17 -2.41
N VAL A 101 21.16 -2.11 -2.39
CA VAL A 101 20.94 -3.48 -1.93
C VAL A 101 20.56 -3.54 -0.46
N LYS A 102 21.08 -2.63 0.38
CA LYS A 102 20.82 -2.64 1.83
C LYS A 102 19.40 -2.21 2.17
N SER A 103 18.92 -1.15 1.52
CA SER A 103 17.56 -0.65 1.71
C SER A 103 16.53 -1.34 0.80
N LYS A 104 16.97 -2.24 -0.08
CA LYS A 104 16.14 -2.86 -1.14
C LYS A 104 15.38 -1.80 -1.94
N HIS A 105 16.10 -0.76 -2.34
CA HIS A 105 15.54 0.36 -3.09
C HIS A 105 16.18 0.47 -4.47
N VAL A 106 15.39 0.88 -5.45
CA VAL A 106 15.84 1.14 -6.82
C VAL A 106 15.24 2.46 -7.30
N VAL A 107 16.09 3.30 -7.90
CA VAL A 107 15.71 4.60 -8.44
C VAL A 107 16.23 4.76 -9.85
N LEU A 108 15.54 5.55 -10.67
CA LEU A 108 16.04 5.93 -11.98
C LEU A 108 17.12 6.99 -11.84
N THR A 109 18.18 6.90 -12.66
CA THR A 109 19.13 7.97 -12.89
C THR A 109 18.50 9.08 -13.75
N GLU A 110 19.18 10.20 -13.95
CA GLU A 110 18.73 11.25 -14.87
C GLU A 110 18.53 10.72 -16.30
N GLU A 111 19.39 9.80 -16.74
CA GLU A 111 19.26 9.13 -18.04
C GLU A 111 18.02 8.23 -18.08
N GLY A 112 17.80 7.46 -17.01
CA GLY A 112 16.61 6.62 -16.86
C GLY A 112 15.31 7.42 -16.81
N MET A 113 15.31 8.57 -16.13
CA MET A 113 14.16 9.49 -16.11
C MET A 113 13.85 10.05 -17.50
N THR A 114 14.87 10.50 -18.22
CA THR A 114 14.70 10.97 -19.61
C THR A 114 14.15 9.88 -20.54
N LYS A 115 14.59 8.64 -20.34
CA LYS A 115 14.05 7.50 -21.11
C LYS A 115 12.58 7.22 -20.74
N ALA A 116 12.22 7.30 -19.45
CA ALA A 116 10.84 7.13 -18.99
C ALA A 116 9.93 8.19 -19.59
N GLU A 117 10.31 9.46 -19.53
CA GLU A 117 9.56 10.57 -20.11
C GLU A 117 9.33 10.39 -21.60
N ARG A 118 10.35 9.97 -22.32
CA ARG A 118 10.24 9.68 -23.76
C ARG A 118 9.35 8.47 -24.05
N PHE A 119 9.50 7.38 -23.27
CA PHE A 119 8.73 6.15 -23.45
C PHE A 119 7.23 6.36 -23.21
N PHE A 120 6.88 7.13 -22.16
CA PHE A 120 5.50 7.40 -21.77
C PHE A 120 4.92 8.69 -22.38
N GLY A 121 5.73 9.46 -23.12
CA GLY A 121 5.30 10.72 -23.75
C GLY A 121 4.99 11.82 -22.73
N LEU A 122 5.85 11.97 -21.72
CA LEU A 122 5.69 12.93 -20.62
C LEU A 122 6.71 14.06 -20.73
N ASP A 123 6.33 15.25 -20.25
CA ASP A 123 7.25 16.38 -20.11
C ASP A 123 8.08 16.31 -18.82
N ASN A 124 7.48 15.78 -17.74
CA ASN A 124 8.14 15.63 -16.45
C ASN A 124 7.53 14.43 -15.70
N LEU A 125 8.34 13.43 -15.41
CA LEU A 125 7.93 12.21 -14.71
C LEU A 125 7.45 12.49 -13.27
N TYR A 126 8.04 13.47 -12.59
CA TYR A 126 7.75 13.82 -11.19
C TYR A 126 6.64 14.87 -11.02
N ASP A 127 5.97 15.26 -12.09
CA ASP A 127 4.76 16.08 -12.00
C ASP A 127 3.67 15.33 -11.19
N LEU A 128 2.93 16.06 -10.35
CA LEU A 128 1.85 15.51 -9.52
C LEU A 128 0.82 14.69 -10.31
N LYS A 129 0.55 15.07 -11.55
CA LYS A 129 -0.35 14.32 -12.46
C LYS A 129 0.17 12.93 -12.82
N ASN A 130 1.49 12.69 -12.72
CA ASN A 130 2.17 11.47 -13.10
C ASN A 130 2.50 10.54 -11.91
N VAL A 131 2.13 10.92 -10.67
CA VAL A 131 2.44 10.16 -9.44
C VAL A 131 1.98 8.70 -9.54
N THR A 132 0.80 8.45 -10.10
CA THR A 132 0.29 7.09 -10.28
C THR A 132 1.15 6.28 -11.26
N LEU A 133 1.59 6.88 -12.35
CA LEU A 133 2.47 6.21 -13.32
C LEU A 133 3.86 5.96 -12.73
N LEU A 134 4.41 6.93 -11.99
CA LEU A 134 5.67 6.78 -11.27
C LEU A 134 5.61 5.60 -10.30
N HIS A 135 4.47 5.42 -9.61
CA HIS A 135 4.26 4.26 -8.74
C HIS A 135 4.32 2.94 -9.51
N TYR A 136 3.69 2.84 -10.69
CA TYR A 136 3.77 1.64 -11.53
C TYR A 136 5.20 1.37 -12.04
N ILE A 137 5.91 2.40 -12.46
CA ILE A 137 7.32 2.29 -12.88
C ILE A 137 8.18 1.79 -11.71
N THR A 138 8.06 2.38 -10.54
CA THR A 138 8.82 1.98 -9.35
C THR A 138 8.54 0.52 -8.97
N ASN A 139 7.28 0.09 -9.02
CA ASN A 139 6.92 -1.31 -8.77
C ASN A 139 7.52 -2.26 -9.81
N ALA A 140 7.51 -1.88 -11.09
CA ALA A 140 8.13 -2.66 -12.15
C ALA A 140 9.65 -2.79 -11.98
N LEU A 141 10.32 -1.70 -11.60
CA LEU A 141 11.76 -1.71 -11.28
C LEU A 141 12.06 -2.65 -10.10
N ARG A 142 11.29 -2.55 -9.01
CA ARG A 142 11.46 -3.45 -7.84
C ARG A 142 11.24 -4.90 -8.21
N ALA A 143 10.21 -5.20 -9.00
CA ALA A 143 9.90 -6.56 -9.42
C ALA A 143 11.01 -7.16 -10.29
N ASN A 144 11.65 -6.37 -11.17
CA ASN A 144 12.66 -6.85 -12.10
C ASN A 144 14.08 -6.90 -11.50
N TYR A 145 14.41 -5.99 -10.55
CA TYR A 145 15.79 -5.79 -10.12
C TYR A 145 16.04 -6.07 -8.64
N ILE A 146 14.99 -6.11 -7.80
CA ILE A 146 15.12 -6.26 -6.35
C ILE A 146 14.50 -7.57 -5.87
N MET A 147 13.28 -7.89 -6.31
CA MET A 147 12.53 -9.03 -5.79
C MET A 147 13.10 -10.35 -6.27
N THR A 148 13.40 -11.23 -5.33
CA THR A 148 13.97 -12.54 -5.59
C THR A 148 12.94 -13.62 -5.32
N LYS A 149 12.77 -14.53 -6.29
CA LYS A 149 11.92 -15.71 -6.13
C LYS A 149 12.41 -16.57 -4.96
N ASP A 150 11.47 -17.14 -4.22
CA ASP A 150 11.68 -17.99 -3.05
C ASP A 150 12.24 -17.23 -1.81
N VAL A 151 12.38 -15.90 -1.91
CA VAL A 151 12.75 -14.99 -0.83
C VAL A 151 11.65 -13.95 -0.60
N ASP A 152 11.35 -13.17 -1.61
CA ASP A 152 10.37 -12.08 -1.55
C ASP A 152 8.99 -12.51 -2.08
N TYR A 153 8.93 -13.55 -2.88
CA TYR A 153 7.70 -14.16 -3.38
C TYR A 153 7.88 -15.62 -3.74
N VAL A 154 6.78 -16.37 -3.72
CA VAL A 154 6.73 -17.77 -4.20
C VAL A 154 5.69 -17.91 -5.31
N ILE A 155 5.82 -18.96 -6.12
CA ILE A 155 4.82 -19.31 -7.13
C ILE A 155 4.07 -20.56 -6.65
N HIS A 156 2.77 -20.42 -6.42
CA HIS A 156 1.91 -21.53 -6.01
C HIS A 156 0.71 -21.58 -6.95
N GLU A 157 0.47 -22.76 -7.55
CA GLU A 157 -0.60 -22.98 -8.53
C GLU A 157 -0.66 -21.95 -9.68
N GLY A 158 0.50 -21.47 -10.12
CA GLY A 158 0.62 -20.47 -11.19
C GLY A 158 0.35 -19.02 -10.76
N ALA A 159 0.05 -18.78 -9.49
CA ALA A 159 -0.10 -17.45 -8.92
C ALA A 159 1.14 -17.04 -8.13
N ILE A 160 1.46 -15.74 -8.18
CA ILE A 160 2.53 -15.15 -7.36
C ILE A 160 1.94 -14.82 -6.00
N ILE A 161 2.58 -15.32 -4.93
CA ILE A 161 2.23 -15.01 -3.55
C ILE A 161 3.43 -14.30 -2.93
N ILE A 162 3.18 -13.08 -2.40
CA ILE A 162 4.21 -12.29 -1.73
C ILE A 162 4.50 -12.88 -0.35
N VAL A 163 5.78 -12.91 0.01
CA VAL A 163 6.23 -13.29 1.36
C VAL A 163 6.32 -12.02 2.20
N ASP A 164 5.61 -12.00 3.33
CA ASP A 164 5.75 -10.91 4.30
C ASP A 164 7.15 -10.96 4.93
N GLN A 165 7.91 -9.89 4.77
CA GLN A 165 9.29 -9.81 5.26
C GLN A 165 9.42 -9.85 6.80
N PHE A 166 8.35 -9.50 7.52
CA PHE A 166 8.37 -9.47 8.99
C PHE A 166 7.91 -10.78 9.61
N THR A 167 6.91 -11.44 9.03
CA THR A 167 6.32 -12.66 9.59
C THR A 167 6.72 -13.92 8.85
N GLY A 168 7.28 -13.81 7.64
CA GLY A 168 7.55 -14.94 6.75
C GLY A 168 6.28 -15.65 6.25
N ARG A 169 5.11 -15.06 6.48
CA ARG A 169 3.83 -15.64 6.04
C ARG A 169 3.57 -15.34 4.56
N LEU A 170 2.90 -16.29 3.94
CA LEU A 170 2.46 -16.19 2.55
C LEU A 170 1.11 -15.48 2.45
#